data_a5f8d75f6c12ed34d3147361ed19813f
#
_entry.id   a5f8d75f6c12ed34d3147361ed19813f
#
_cell.length_a   1.000
_cell.length_b   1.000
_cell.length_c   1.000
_cell.angle_alpha   90.00
_cell.angle_beta   90.00
_cell.angle_gamma   90.00
#
_symmetry.space_group_name_H-M   'P 1'
#
loop_
_entity.id
_entity.type
_entity.pdbx_description
1 polymer ?
#
loop_
_entity_poly.entity_id
_entity_poly.type
_entity_poly.pdbx_seq_one_letter_code
_entity_poly.pdbx_strand_id
1 'polypeptide(L)'
;SATRDEDFIEHIYVASMHNTMMFFTEMGRCYWLKVYQIPEGTRSSKGRAIQNVIQIEPGDKVRAYINVKNLNDKEFVENNYLIMCTKRGIVKKTTLEDYSRPRTNGVKAIVIREGDELLEVKLTSGNAEIMIAAREGRAIRFNESTVRPMGRVSSGVRAISIDDDNEVIGMIAIEPDSKEDVL
;
A
#
# COMPACT_ATOMS: atom_id res chain seq x y z
N SER A 1 9.60 -0.08 -11.96
CA SER A 1 9.30 0.31 -13.32
C SER A 1 8.97 1.80 -13.38
N ALA A 2 9.04 2.38 -14.58
CA ALA A 2 8.84 3.82 -14.79
C ALA A 2 7.51 4.33 -14.21
N THR A 3 6.43 3.57 -14.34
CA THR A 3 5.10 3.95 -13.86
C THR A 3 5.03 4.12 -12.34
N ARG A 4 5.74 3.29 -11.59
CA ARG A 4 5.79 3.39 -10.12
C ARG A 4 6.65 4.54 -9.63
N ASP A 5 7.73 4.82 -10.35
CA ASP A 5 8.59 5.97 -10.05
C ASP A 5 7.85 7.29 -10.32
N GLU A 6 7.02 7.33 -11.36
CA GLU A 6 6.15 8.46 -11.65
C GLU A 6 5.10 8.65 -10.57
N ASP A 7 4.46 7.57 -10.08
CA ASP A 7 3.52 7.60 -8.96
C ASP A 7 4.16 8.18 -7.70
N PHE A 8 5.40 7.77 -7.38
CA PHE A 8 6.11 8.28 -6.22
C PHE A 8 6.36 9.79 -6.33
N ILE A 9 6.82 10.26 -7.49
CA ILE A 9 7.06 11.68 -7.75
C ILE A 9 5.77 12.47 -7.62
N GLU A 10 4.68 11.97 -8.18
CA GLU A 10 3.36 12.58 -8.10
C GLU A 10 2.88 12.71 -6.64
N HIS A 11 3.04 11.67 -5.83
CA HIS A 11 2.73 11.71 -4.40
C HIS A 11 3.56 12.76 -3.65
N ILE A 12 4.84 12.92 -3.96
CA ILE A 12 5.70 13.93 -3.34
C ILE A 12 5.23 15.34 -3.70
N TYR A 13 4.83 15.61 -4.94
CA TYR A 13 4.40 16.95 -5.36
C TYR A 13 3.11 17.40 -4.70
N VAL A 14 2.17 16.48 -4.44
CA VAL A 14 0.90 16.80 -3.77
C VAL A 14 1.00 16.76 -2.24
N ALA A 15 2.07 16.19 -1.69
CA ALA A 15 2.23 16.04 -0.25
C ALA A 15 2.73 17.32 0.39
N SER A 16 2.16 17.67 1.57
CA SER A 16 2.73 18.68 2.45
C SER A 16 4.07 18.19 3.00
N MET A 17 5.01 19.13 3.27
CA MET A 17 6.31 18.80 3.86
C MET A 17 6.23 18.06 5.20
N HIS A 18 5.12 18.22 5.94
CA HIS A 18 4.89 17.56 7.22
C HIS A 18 4.15 16.23 7.12
N ASN A 19 3.72 15.85 5.92
CA ASN A 19 3.09 14.56 5.71
C ASN A 19 4.10 13.42 5.91
N THR A 20 3.57 12.26 6.26
CA THR A 20 4.37 11.02 6.34
C THR A 20 4.10 10.18 5.11
N MET A 21 5.16 9.80 4.43
CA MET A 21 5.10 8.84 3.33
C MET A 21 5.36 7.45 3.90
N MET A 22 4.45 6.52 3.62
CA MET A 22 4.60 5.12 3.97
C MET A 22 4.99 4.34 2.72
N PHE A 23 5.97 3.44 2.88
CA PHE A 23 6.51 2.63 1.79
C PHE A 23 6.25 1.17 2.11
N PHE A 24 5.60 0.46 1.20
CA PHE A 24 5.32 -0.97 1.37
C PHE A 24 6.11 -1.75 0.35
N THR A 25 6.77 -2.81 0.81
CA THR A 25 7.67 -3.59 -0.02
C THR A 25 7.05 -4.89 -0.49
N GLU A 26 7.66 -5.43 -1.53
CA GLU A 26 7.30 -6.71 -2.15
C GLU A 26 7.28 -7.88 -1.14
N MET A 27 8.23 -7.87 -0.20
CA MET A 27 8.32 -8.87 0.87
C MET A 27 7.39 -8.62 2.04
N GLY A 28 6.58 -7.55 2.00
CA GLY A 28 5.56 -7.27 2.99
C GLY A 28 6.00 -6.43 4.18
N ARG A 29 6.97 -5.56 4.01
CA ARG A 29 7.42 -4.63 5.05
C ARG A 29 6.91 -3.22 4.80
N CYS A 30 6.79 -2.44 5.88
CA CYS A 30 6.41 -1.03 5.85
C CYS A 30 7.52 -0.17 6.45
N TYR A 31 7.82 0.95 5.76
CA TYR A 31 8.77 1.98 6.21
C TYR A 31 8.11 3.34 6.14
N TRP A 32 8.63 4.31 6.89
CA TRP A 32 8.09 5.67 6.93
C TRP A 32 9.19 6.70 6.72
N LEU A 33 8.84 7.79 6.03
CA LEU A 33 9.63 9.01 5.99
C LEU A 33 8.71 10.22 6.06
N LYS A 34 9.11 11.25 6.79
CA LYS A 34 8.50 12.56 6.63
C LYS A 34 8.91 13.13 5.27
N VAL A 35 8.01 13.84 4.60
CA VAL A 35 8.29 14.38 3.27
C VAL A 35 9.52 15.29 3.29
N TYR A 36 9.70 16.10 4.37
CA TYR A 36 10.88 16.97 4.49
C TYR A 36 12.20 16.19 4.62
N GLN A 37 12.17 14.92 5.01
CA GLN A 37 13.35 14.04 5.13
C GLN A 37 13.78 13.46 3.78
N ILE A 38 12.95 13.60 2.76
CA ILE A 38 13.26 13.08 1.43
C ILE A 38 14.22 14.04 0.73
N PRO A 39 15.44 13.62 0.37
CA PRO A 39 16.42 14.50 -0.28
C PRO A 39 15.90 15.10 -1.58
N GLU A 40 16.23 16.37 -1.85
CA GLU A 40 15.78 17.07 -3.07
C GLU A 40 16.22 16.36 -4.35
N GLY A 41 17.43 15.83 -4.39
CA GLY A 41 17.92 15.04 -5.51
C GLY A 41 17.08 13.80 -5.80
N THR A 42 16.40 13.28 -4.79
CA THR A 42 15.49 12.12 -4.92
C THR A 42 14.18 12.50 -5.59
N ARG A 43 13.75 13.75 -5.41
CA ARG A 43 12.51 14.26 -6.03
C ARG A 43 12.60 14.35 -7.55
N SER A 44 13.81 14.48 -8.06
CA SER A 44 14.09 14.59 -9.49
C SER A 44 14.68 13.32 -10.10
N SER A 45 15.15 12.37 -9.29
CA SER A 45 15.76 11.13 -9.74
C SER A 45 14.81 9.95 -9.58
N LYS A 46 14.82 9.05 -10.54
CA LYS A 46 13.97 7.86 -10.59
C LYS A 46 14.27 6.91 -9.42
N GLY A 47 13.50 6.96 -8.36
CA GLY A 47 13.29 5.93 -7.32
C GLY A 47 14.48 5.28 -6.61
N ARG A 48 15.67 5.29 -7.17
CA ARG A 48 16.84 4.58 -6.62
C ARG A 48 17.34 5.16 -5.29
N ALA A 49 17.15 6.45 -5.09
CA ALA A 49 17.68 7.12 -3.90
C ALA A 49 16.82 6.88 -2.65
N ILE A 50 15.54 6.52 -2.78
CA ILE A 50 14.69 6.17 -1.64
C ILE A 50 15.18 4.90 -0.95
N GLN A 51 15.63 3.90 -1.72
CA GLN A 51 16.16 2.66 -1.17
C GLN A 51 17.41 2.87 -0.31
N ASN A 52 18.12 4.00 -0.52
CA ASN A 52 19.26 4.36 0.29
C ASN A 52 18.88 5.14 1.56
N VAL A 53 17.70 5.76 1.58
CA VAL A 53 17.22 6.55 2.72
C VAL A 53 16.46 5.67 3.73
N ILE A 54 15.65 4.74 3.23
CA ILE A 54 14.99 3.72 4.05
C ILE A 54 15.79 2.41 3.95
N GLN A 55 15.96 1.73 5.09
CA GLN A 55 16.80 0.54 5.18
C GLN A 55 16.04 -0.70 4.67
N ILE A 56 15.83 -0.75 3.35
CA ILE A 56 15.18 -1.91 2.71
C ILE A 56 16.12 -3.10 2.72
N GLU A 57 15.58 -4.27 3.06
CA GLU A 57 16.33 -5.53 3.03
C GLU A 57 16.88 -5.80 1.61
N PRO A 58 18.08 -6.40 1.50
CA PRO A 58 18.63 -6.77 0.20
C PRO A 58 17.67 -7.65 -0.60
N GLY A 59 17.44 -7.30 -1.85
CA GLY A 59 16.55 -8.03 -2.74
C GLY A 59 15.09 -7.64 -2.65
N ASP A 60 14.71 -6.83 -1.66
CA ASP A 60 13.34 -6.32 -1.54
C ASP A 60 13.15 -5.06 -2.41
N LYS A 61 11.91 -4.70 -2.71
CA LYS A 61 11.55 -3.56 -3.56
C LYS A 61 10.31 -2.86 -3.03
N VAL A 62 10.26 -1.55 -3.18
CA VAL A 62 9.05 -0.78 -2.87
C VAL A 62 7.98 -1.08 -3.94
N ARG A 63 6.79 -1.39 -3.49
CA ARG A 63 5.63 -1.70 -4.34
C ARG A 63 4.53 -0.66 -4.26
N ALA A 64 4.34 -0.02 -3.11
CA ALA A 64 3.27 0.94 -2.92
C ALA A 64 3.71 2.09 -2.03
N TYR A 65 3.06 3.23 -2.24
CA TYR A 65 3.30 4.47 -1.50
C TYR A 65 1.96 4.98 -0.96
N ILE A 66 1.92 5.30 0.33
CA ILE A 66 0.73 5.90 0.96
C ILE A 66 1.17 7.22 1.60
N ASN A 67 0.50 8.30 1.24
CA ASN A 67 0.70 9.61 1.83
C ASN A 67 -0.31 9.82 2.95
N VAL A 68 0.17 10.05 4.17
CA VAL A 68 -0.68 10.30 5.33
C VAL A 68 -0.39 11.68 5.87
N LYS A 69 -1.42 12.51 5.96
CA LYS A 69 -1.30 13.88 6.43
C LYS A 69 -0.84 13.95 7.89
N ASN A 70 -1.41 13.13 8.77
CA ASN A 70 -1.08 13.14 10.19
C ASN A 70 -1.32 11.77 10.84
N LEU A 71 -0.24 11.03 11.11
CA LEU A 71 -0.30 9.76 11.83
C LEU A 71 -0.57 9.92 13.33
N ASN A 72 -0.45 11.14 13.87
CA ASN A 72 -0.73 11.42 15.27
C ASN A 72 -2.20 11.77 15.54
N ASP A 73 -3.00 11.94 14.49
CA ASP A 73 -4.44 12.14 14.61
C ASP A 73 -5.11 10.82 14.96
N LYS A 74 -5.44 10.68 16.25
CA LYS A 74 -5.99 9.45 16.82
C LYS A 74 -7.30 9.04 16.13
N GLU A 75 -8.20 9.98 15.92
CA GLU A 75 -9.48 9.71 15.26
C GLU A 75 -9.27 9.22 13.82
N PHE A 76 -8.37 9.87 13.09
CA PHE A 76 -8.07 9.49 11.72
C PHE A 76 -7.49 8.07 11.62
N VAL A 77 -6.48 7.73 12.44
CA VAL A 77 -5.83 6.40 12.36
C VAL A 77 -6.73 5.26 12.84
N GLU A 78 -7.66 5.53 13.75
CA GLU A 78 -8.63 4.55 14.23
C GLU A 78 -9.75 4.29 13.23
N ASN A 79 -10.07 5.23 12.35
CA ASN A 79 -11.19 5.18 11.42
C ASN A 79 -10.79 5.00 9.95
N ASN A 80 -9.51 4.79 9.69
CA ASN A 80 -9.01 4.50 8.36
C ASN A 80 -8.23 3.19 8.35
N TYR A 81 -8.11 2.61 7.17
CA TYR A 81 -7.58 1.26 7.00
C TYR A 81 -6.59 1.22 5.84
N LEU A 82 -5.73 0.23 5.87
CA LEU A 82 -4.93 -0.16 4.72
C LEU A 82 -5.43 -1.48 4.18
N ILE A 83 -5.77 -1.50 2.90
CA ILE A 83 -6.13 -2.71 2.17
C ILE A 83 -4.94 -3.11 1.33
N MET A 84 -4.48 -4.33 1.52
CA MET A 84 -3.32 -4.90 0.82
C MET A 84 -3.75 -6.05 -0.06
N CYS A 85 -3.13 -6.17 -1.22
CA CYS A 85 -3.39 -7.25 -2.16
C CYS A 85 -2.08 -7.83 -2.66
N THR A 86 -2.02 -9.16 -2.75
CA THR A 86 -0.85 -9.88 -3.26
C THR A 86 -1.07 -10.37 -4.69
N LYS A 87 0.00 -10.70 -5.37
CA LYS A 87 -0.06 -11.26 -6.73
C LYS A 87 -0.84 -12.57 -6.82
N ARG A 88 -0.85 -13.36 -5.74
CA ARG A 88 -1.56 -14.65 -5.71
C ARG A 88 -3.02 -14.53 -5.24
N GLY A 89 -3.53 -13.30 -5.06
CA GLY A 89 -4.94 -13.07 -4.78
C GLY A 89 -5.34 -13.05 -3.31
N ILE A 90 -4.39 -12.85 -2.42
CA ILE A 90 -4.64 -12.66 -1.00
C ILE A 90 -4.94 -11.19 -0.74
N VAL A 91 -5.95 -10.90 0.07
CA VAL A 91 -6.28 -9.56 0.53
C VAL A 91 -6.20 -9.50 2.04
N LYS A 92 -5.77 -8.36 2.56
CA LYS A 92 -5.69 -8.11 4.00
C LYS A 92 -6.11 -6.69 4.30
N LYS A 93 -6.85 -6.52 5.39
CA LYS A 93 -7.27 -5.23 5.92
C LYS A 93 -6.68 -5.06 7.31
N THR A 94 -6.04 -3.91 7.55
CA THR A 94 -5.46 -3.57 8.86
C THR A 94 -5.79 -2.12 9.15
N THR A 95 -6.06 -1.78 10.42
CA THR A 95 -6.30 -0.38 10.79
C THR A 95 -5.03 0.44 10.58
N LEU A 96 -5.17 1.69 10.19
CA LEU A 96 -4.03 2.60 10.04
C LEU A 96 -3.31 2.81 11.38
N GLU A 97 -4.04 2.72 12.50
CA GLU A 97 -3.48 2.79 13.85
C GLU A 97 -2.33 1.81 14.06
N ASP A 98 -2.39 0.61 13.51
CA ASP A 98 -1.34 -0.40 13.64
C ASP A 98 -0.01 0.04 13.00
N TYR A 99 -0.04 1.08 12.17
CA TYR A 99 1.12 1.67 11.52
C TYR A 99 1.44 3.08 12.00
N SER A 100 0.80 3.53 13.10
CA SER A 100 0.92 4.90 13.59
C SER A 100 2.19 5.17 14.42
N ARG A 101 2.98 4.13 14.67
CA ARG A 101 4.23 4.21 15.44
C ARG A 101 5.42 3.83 14.56
N PRO A 102 5.96 4.79 13.80
CA PRO A 102 7.09 4.53 12.90
C PRO A 102 8.31 3.97 13.63
N ARG A 103 9.02 3.03 12.96
CA ARG A 103 10.29 2.48 13.41
C ARG A 103 11.30 2.57 12.28
N THR A 104 12.53 2.95 12.61
CA THR A 104 13.62 3.15 11.63
C THR A 104 13.87 1.91 10.77
N ASN A 105 13.82 0.73 11.36
CA ASN A 105 14.07 -0.54 10.67
C ASN A 105 12.83 -1.09 9.95
N GLY A 106 11.74 -0.32 9.95
CA GLY A 106 10.47 -0.78 9.39
C GLY A 106 9.78 -1.81 10.26
N VAL A 107 8.59 -2.22 9.84
CA VAL A 107 7.81 -3.27 10.50
C VAL A 107 7.28 -4.25 9.45
N LYS A 108 6.94 -5.45 9.88
CA LYS A 108 6.19 -6.38 9.05
C LYS A 108 4.77 -5.83 8.86
N ALA A 109 4.36 -5.67 7.61
CA ALA A 109 3.03 -5.17 7.27
C ALA A 109 2.05 -6.30 6.94
N ILE A 110 2.55 -7.37 6.33
CA ILE A 110 1.81 -8.57 5.97
C ILE A 110 2.77 -9.76 5.93
N VAL A 111 2.32 -10.93 6.33
CA VAL A 111 3.09 -12.16 6.16
C VAL A 111 2.86 -12.66 4.74
N ILE A 112 3.88 -12.59 3.91
CA ILE A 112 3.83 -13.07 2.53
C ILE A 112 4.01 -14.58 2.49
N ARG A 113 3.10 -15.29 1.85
CA ARG A 113 3.18 -16.73 1.67
C ARG A 113 4.26 -17.08 0.64
N GLU A 114 4.80 -18.28 0.74
CA GLU A 114 5.80 -18.77 -0.21
C GLU A 114 5.30 -18.64 -1.66
N GLY A 115 6.16 -18.10 -2.52
CA GLY A 115 5.84 -17.89 -3.94
C GLY A 115 4.94 -16.69 -4.23
N ASP A 116 4.63 -15.89 -3.22
CA ASP A 116 3.79 -14.71 -3.38
C ASP A 116 4.60 -13.41 -3.17
N GLU A 117 4.00 -12.29 -3.49
CA GLU A 117 4.56 -10.96 -3.23
C GLU A 117 3.44 -9.92 -3.11
N LEU A 118 3.69 -8.90 -2.29
CA LEU A 118 2.78 -7.79 -2.16
C LEU A 118 2.72 -7.01 -3.48
N LEU A 119 1.53 -6.65 -3.92
CA LEU A 119 1.31 -5.93 -5.19
C LEU A 119 0.84 -4.50 -4.98
N GLU A 120 -0.19 -4.30 -4.17
CA GLU A 120 -0.85 -3.01 -3.97
C GLU A 120 -1.25 -2.80 -2.52
N VAL A 121 -1.25 -1.51 -2.11
CA VAL A 121 -1.80 -1.06 -0.83
C VAL A 121 -2.62 0.19 -1.09
N LYS A 122 -3.81 0.27 -0.52
CA LYS A 122 -4.69 1.44 -0.61
C LYS A 122 -5.14 1.88 0.78
N LEU A 123 -5.21 3.18 0.99
CA LEU A 123 -5.79 3.78 2.19
C LEU A 123 -7.30 3.94 1.96
N THR A 124 -8.11 3.47 2.90
CA THR A 124 -9.57 3.48 2.79
C THR A 124 -10.23 3.96 4.07
N SER A 125 -11.48 4.40 3.95
CA SER A 125 -12.27 4.94 5.07
C SER A 125 -13.10 3.91 5.82
N GLY A 126 -13.08 2.64 5.42
CA GLY A 126 -13.87 1.57 6.03
C GLY A 126 -15.08 1.11 5.19
N ASN A 127 -15.44 1.86 4.16
CA ASN A 127 -16.62 1.57 3.33
C ASN A 127 -16.32 1.67 1.81
N ALA A 128 -15.08 1.47 1.43
CA ALA A 128 -14.69 1.52 0.02
C ALA A 128 -15.11 0.26 -0.74
N GLU A 129 -15.44 0.45 -2.02
CA GLU A 129 -15.57 -0.66 -2.96
C GLU A 129 -14.18 -1.03 -3.47
N ILE A 130 -13.86 -2.29 -3.40
CA ILE A 130 -12.56 -2.83 -3.84
C ILE A 130 -12.76 -3.61 -5.13
N MET A 131 -11.92 -3.34 -6.13
CA MET A 131 -11.88 -4.11 -7.37
C MET A 131 -10.48 -4.69 -7.56
N ILE A 132 -10.42 -5.99 -7.82
CA ILE A 132 -9.18 -6.72 -8.07
C ILE A 132 -9.26 -7.34 -9.46
N ALA A 133 -8.24 -7.14 -10.28
CA ALA A 133 -8.17 -7.65 -11.64
C ALA A 133 -7.00 -8.63 -11.80
N ALA A 134 -7.25 -9.74 -12.48
CA ALA A 134 -6.25 -10.72 -12.85
C ALA A 134 -5.81 -10.54 -14.32
N ARG A 135 -4.60 -11.00 -14.63
CA ARG A 135 -4.00 -10.88 -15.97
C ARG A 135 -4.90 -11.48 -17.06
N GLU A 136 -5.59 -12.57 -16.78
CA GLU A 136 -6.51 -13.24 -17.72
C GLU A 136 -7.75 -12.42 -18.08
N GLY A 137 -7.98 -11.26 -17.42
CA GLY A 137 -9.14 -10.40 -17.65
C GLY A 137 -10.28 -10.56 -16.63
N ARG A 138 -10.23 -11.56 -15.77
CA ARG A 138 -11.22 -11.73 -14.71
C ARG A 138 -11.05 -10.64 -13.65
N ALA A 139 -12.16 -10.08 -13.17
CA ALA A 139 -12.17 -9.09 -12.11
C ALA A 139 -13.24 -9.44 -11.07
N ILE A 140 -12.98 -9.08 -9.83
CA ILE A 140 -13.94 -9.18 -8.74
C ILE A 140 -14.15 -7.81 -8.11
N ARG A 141 -15.31 -7.62 -7.52
CA ARG A 141 -15.67 -6.41 -6.78
C ARG A 141 -16.33 -6.79 -5.47
N PHE A 142 -15.95 -6.12 -4.39
CA PHE A 142 -16.56 -6.31 -3.07
C PHE A 142 -16.41 -5.05 -2.24
N ASN A 143 -17.28 -4.89 -1.22
CA ASN A 143 -17.13 -3.81 -0.26
C ASN A 143 -16.10 -4.22 0.80
N GLU A 144 -15.21 -3.30 1.20
CA GLU A 144 -14.18 -3.59 2.21
C GLU A 144 -14.75 -4.04 3.56
N SER A 145 -16.01 -3.69 3.87
CA SER A 145 -16.67 -4.11 5.11
C SER A 145 -16.82 -5.63 5.24
N THR A 146 -16.74 -6.36 4.11
CA THR A 146 -16.78 -7.84 4.11
C THR A 146 -15.44 -8.45 4.54
N VAL A 147 -14.37 -7.66 4.61
CA VAL A 147 -13.07 -8.12 5.06
C VAL A 147 -12.84 -7.65 6.50
N ARG A 148 -12.65 -8.62 7.40
CA ARG A 148 -12.39 -8.31 8.81
C ARG A 148 -10.99 -7.73 8.98
N PRO A 149 -10.82 -6.63 9.75
CA PRO A 149 -9.48 -6.13 10.08
C PRO A 149 -8.65 -7.16 10.82
N MET A 150 -7.38 -7.26 10.46
CA MET A 150 -6.40 -8.16 11.06
C MET A 150 -5.17 -7.38 11.51
N GLY A 151 -4.40 -7.95 12.43
CA GLY A 151 -3.11 -7.39 12.84
C GLY A 151 -2.05 -7.46 11.74
N ARG A 152 -0.96 -6.71 11.94
CA ARG A 152 0.14 -6.64 10.98
C ARG A 152 0.77 -8.00 10.67
N VAL A 153 0.93 -8.84 11.69
CA VAL A 153 1.58 -10.16 11.55
C VAL A 153 0.52 -11.21 11.22
N SER A 154 -0.04 -11.11 10.01
CA SER A 154 -0.98 -12.06 9.45
C SER A 154 -0.86 -12.07 7.93
N SER A 155 -1.31 -13.11 7.28
CA SER A 155 -1.22 -13.26 5.81
C SER A 155 -2.46 -12.77 5.06
N GLY A 156 -3.59 -12.63 5.76
CA GLY A 156 -4.84 -12.24 5.13
C GLY A 156 -5.69 -13.42 4.65
N VAL A 157 -6.66 -13.11 3.80
CA VAL A 157 -7.63 -14.07 3.27
C VAL A 157 -7.62 -14.08 1.75
N ARG A 158 -8.05 -15.18 1.16
CA ARG A 158 -8.14 -15.29 -0.30
C ARG A 158 -9.33 -14.48 -0.82
N ALA A 159 -9.05 -13.53 -1.71
CA ALA A 159 -10.08 -12.74 -2.37
C ALA A 159 -10.45 -13.31 -3.74
N ILE A 160 -9.47 -13.83 -4.46
CA ILE A 160 -9.66 -14.41 -5.79
C ILE A 160 -8.76 -15.64 -5.95
N SER A 161 -9.29 -16.70 -6.55
CA SER A 161 -8.49 -17.89 -6.88
C SER A 161 -7.71 -17.64 -8.15
N ILE A 162 -6.40 -17.86 -8.07
CA ILE A 162 -5.46 -17.61 -9.18
C ILE A 162 -4.74 -18.90 -9.52
N ASP A 163 -4.76 -19.28 -10.81
CA ASP A 163 -4.02 -20.42 -11.32
C ASP A 163 -2.51 -20.10 -11.35
N ASP A 164 -1.66 -21.14 -11.40
CA ASP A 164 -0.20 -20.98 -11.28
C ASP A 164 0.42 -20.11 -12.37
N ASP A 165 -0.17 -20.09 -13.57
CA ASP A 165 0.29 -19.29 -14.71
C ASP A 165 -0.34 -17.91 -14.81
N ASN A 166 -1.16 -17.55 -13.82
CA ASN A 166 -1.88 -16.29 -13.77
C ASN A 166 -1.48 -15.48 -12.52
N GLU A 167 -1.82 -14.20 -12.48
CA GLU A 167 -1.57 -13.33 -11.32
C GLU A 167 -2.55 -12.17 -11.27
N VAL A 168 -2.72 -11.60 -10.08
CA VAL A 168 -3.38 -10.32 -9.92
C VAL A 168 -2.47 -9.23 -10.50
N ILE A 169 -3.04 -8.32 -11.27
CA ILE A 169 -2.31 -7.22 -11.90
C ILE A 169 -2.64 -5.86 -11.30
N GLY A 170 -3.68 -5.75 -10.51
CA GLY A 170 -4.04 -4.48 -9.88
C GLY A 170 -5.19 -4.59 -8.91
N MET A 171 -5.26 -3.59 -8.04
CA MET A 171 -6.36 -3.35 -7.11
C MET A 171 -6.65 -1.86 -7.10
N ILE A 172 -7.93 -1.50 -7.13
CA ILE A 172 -8.40 -0.12 -6.93
C ILE A 172 -9.38 -0.09 -5.77
N ALA A 173 -9.48 1.08 -5.14
CA ALA A 173 -10.44 1.36 -4.08
C ALA A 173 -11.26 2.58 -4.47
N ILE A 174 -12.59 2.47 -4.38
CA ILE A 174 -13.53 3.54 -4.73
C ILE A 174 -14.28 3.92 -3.47
N GLU A 175 -14.08 5.15 -3.02
CA GLU A 175 -14.79 5.68 -1.84
C GLU A 175 -16.23 6.05 -2.21
N PRO A 176 -17.20 5.83 -1.31
CA PRO A 176 -18.63 6.04 -1.61
C PRO A 176 -18.97 7.50 -1.86
N ASP A 177 -18.20 8.45 -1.31
CA ASP A 177 -18.43 9.89 -1.45
C ASP A 177 -17.61 10.53 -2.57
N SER A 178 -16.92 9.72 -3.36
CA SER A 178 -16.16 10.20 -4.51
C SER A 178 -17.10 10.76 -5.55
N LYS A 179 -17.01 12.09 -5.81
CA LYS A 179 -17.72 12.78 -6.90
C LYS A 179 -16.95 12.70 -8.22
N GLU A 180 -15.84 12.02 -8.23
CA GLU A 180 -15.09 11.81 -9.46
C GLU A 180 -15.85 10.80 -10.31
N ASP A 181 -16.33 11.27 -11.45
CA ASP A 181 -16.88 10.37 -12.46
C ASP A 181 -15.76 9.44 -12.90
N VAL A 182 -15.97 8.16 -12.69
CA VAL A 182 -15.09 7.14 -13.21
C VAL A 182 -15.37 7.06 -14.71
N LEU A 183 -14.60 7.81 -15.47
CA LEU A 183 -14.58 7.69 -16.92
C LEU A 183 -13.76 6.47 -17.32
#